data_07a5f46253bfecc5e7d11676a2105e90
#
_entry.id   07a5f46253bfecc5e7d11676a2105e90
#
_cell.length_a   1.000
_cell.length_b   1.000
_cell.length_c   1.000
_cell.angle_alpha   90.00
_cell.angle_beta   90.00
_cell.angle_gamma   90.00
#
_symmetry.space_group_name_H-M   'P 1'
#
loop_
_entity.id
_entity.type
_entity.pdbx_description
1 polymer ?
#
loop_
_entity_poly.entity_id
_entity_poly.type
_entity_poly.pdbx_seq_one_letter_code
_entity_poly.pdbx_strand_id
1 'polypeptide(L)'
;MLKAQHPEYETWTAGIHGKNNVTCIDCHMPKVQNAEGKLYTDHKIGNPFDNFAQTCANCHTQDKAALQKVVAERKQSINDLKIKVEDQLVHAHFEAKAALDAGATEAEMKPIQDDIRHAQWRWDLAIASHGIHMHAPEEGLRMLGTAMDKAADARTKLARLLATKGITHEIQIPDISTKE
;
A
#
# COMPACT_ATOMS: atom_id res chain seq x y z
N MET A 1 -12.96 0.56 -13.17
CA MET A 1 -12.51 0.66 -11.77
C MET A 1 -11.53 1.82 -11.68
N LEU A 2 -11.67 2.68 -10.68
CA LEU A 2 -10.68 3.72 -10.39
C LEU A 2 -9.45 3.05 -9.77
N LYS A 3 -8.27 3.47 -10.20
CA LYS A 3 -6.98 3.07 -9.59
C LYS A 3 -6.26 4.29 -9.06
N ALA A 4 -5.58 4.16 -7.92
CA ALA A 4 -4.65 5.16 -7.46
C ALA A 4 -3.39 5.14 -8.35
N GLN A 5 -2.86 6.31 -8.65
CA GLN A 5 -1.61 6.44 -9.41
C GLN A 5 -0.73 7.51 -8.79
N HIS A 6 0.53 7.14 -8.55
CA HIS A 6 1.59 8.04 -8.10
C HIS A 6 1.24 8.92 -6.88
N PRO A 7 0.75 8.34 -5.75
CA PRO A 7 0.38 9.11 -4.57
C PRO A 7 1.60 9.46 -3.69
N GLU A 8 2.77 9.64 -4.30
CA GLU A 8 4.02 9.90 -3.58
C GLU A 8 3.98 11.23 -2.84
N TYR A 9 3.38 12.27 -3.43
CA TYR A 9 3.27 13.57 -2.78
C TYR A 9 2.34 13.49 -1.56
N GLU A 10 1.17 12.88 -1.70
CA GLU A 10 0.20 12.72 -0.62
C GLU A 10 0.78 11.88 0.53
N THR A 11 1.47 10.79 0.20
CA THR A 11 2.11 9.95 1.22
C THR A 11 3.29 10.65 1.88
N TRP A 12 4.12 11.39 1.11
CA TRP A 12 5.21 12.18 1.67
C TRP A 12 4.69 13.25 2.65
N THR A 13 3.61 13.98 2.32
CA THR A 13 3.03 15.00 3.22
C THR A 13 2.54 14.41 4.56
N ALA A 14 2.11 13.15 4.56
CA ALA A 14 1.70 12.44 5.77
C ALA A 14 2.89 11.99 6.63
N GLY A 15 4.07 11.87 6.04
CA GLY A 15 5.27 11.34 6.68
C GLY A 15 6.07 12.34 7.50
N ILE A 16 7.00 11.81 8.29
CA ILE A 16 7.84 12.62 9.19
C ILE A 16 8.73 13.61 8.42
N HIS A 17 9.28 13.22 7.27
CA HIS A 17 10.13 14.07 6.47
C HIS A 17 9.36 15.26 5.89
N GLY A 18 8.17 15.03 5.33
CA GLY A 18 7.30 16.10 4.84
C GLY A 18 6.88 17.07 5.94
N LYS A 19 6.54 16.55 7.13
CA LYS A 19 6.18 17.37 8.30
C LYS A 19 7.35 18.22 8.84
N ASN A 20 8.58 17.84 8.54
CA ASN A 20 9.79 18.58 8.90
C ASN A 20 10.41 19.35 7.71
N ASN A 21 9.63 19.60 6.65
CA ASN A 21 10.03 20.37 5.47
C ASN A 21 11.23 19.77 4.70
N VAL A 22 11.51 18.49 4.86
CA VAL A 22 12.48 17.78 4.02
C VAL A 22 11.81 17.47 2.69
N THR A 23 12.27 18.07 1.62
CA THR A 23 11.63 18.02 0.31
C THR A 23 12.07 16.82 -0.53
N CYS A 24 11.35 16.58 -1.63
CA CYS A 24 11.71 15.51 -2.59
C CYS A 24 13.16 15.69 -3.10
N ILE A 25 13.57 16.93 -3.35
CA ILE A 25 14.89 17.22 -3.91
C ILE A 25 16.02 17.02 -2.89
N ASP A 26 15.77 17.20 -1.60
CA ASP A 26 16.77 16.98 -0.55
C ASP A 26 17.20 15.50 -0.50
N CYS A 27 16.30 14.59 -0.84
CA CYS A 27 16.54 13.15 -0.86
C CYS A 27 16.91 12.64 -2.26
N HIS A 28 16.17 13.06 -3.29
CA HIS A 28 16.25 12.47 -4.63
C HIS A 28 17.15 13.25 -5.61
N MET A 29 17.52 14.47 -5.29
CA MET A 29 18.35 15.35 -6.14
C MET A 29 19.45 16.04 -5.31
N PRO A 30 20.34 15.28 -4.66
CA PRO A 30 21.33 15.85 -3.77
C PRO A 30 22.33 16.76 -4.51
N LYS A 31 22.98 17.64 -3.77
CA LYS A 31 24.13 18.38 -4.28
C LYS A 31 25.37 17.50 -4.23
N VAL A 32 25.96 17.28 -5.39
CA VAL A 32 27.19 16.50 -5.57
C VAL A 32 28.27 17.35 -6.25
N GLN A 33 29.52 16.90 -6.21
CA GLN A 33 30.64 17.58 -6.90
C GLN A 33 30.95 16.86 -8.21
N ASN A 34 31.22 17.65 -9.25
CA ASN A 34 31.81 17.15 -10.49
C ASN A 34 33.32 16.89 -10.35
N ALA A 35 33.97 16.45 -11.41
CA ALA A 35 35.41 16.15 -11.43
C ALA A 35 36.28 17.36 -11.11
N GLU A 36 35.80 18.58 -11.39
CA GLU A 36 36.49 19.86 -11.12
C GLU A 36 36.16 20.41 -9.70
N GLY A 37 35.43 19.63 -8.88
CA GLY A 37 35.06 20.05 -7.52
C GLY A 37 33.88 21.01 -7.44
N LYS A 38 33.23 21.36 -8.56
CA LYS A 38 32.09 22.27 -8.59
C LYS A 38 30.82 21.58 -8.13
N LEU A 39 30.11 22.17 -7.16
CA LEU A 39 28.80 21.69 -6.69
C LEU A 39 27.71 21.89 -7.75
N TYR A 40 26.91 20.88 -7.95
CA TYR A 40 25.70 20.95 -8.77
C TYR A 40 24.60 20.05 -8.17
N THR A 41 23.35 20.27 -8.55
CA THR A 41 22.24 19.40 -8.18
C THR A 41 22.21 18.19 -9.12
N ASP A 42 22.31 16.98 -8.57
CA ASP A 42 22.19 15.76 -9.37
C ASP A 42 20.73 15.58 -9.81
N HIS A 43 20.50 15.58 -11.12
CA HIS A 43 19.17 15.36 -11.71
C HIS A 43 18.85 13.88 -12.02
N LYS A 44 19.74 12.97 -11.65
CA LYS A 44 19.44 11.53 -11.66
C LYS A 44 18.60 11.19 -10.44
N ILE A 45 17.29 11.30 -10.59
CA ILE A 45 16.36 10.90 -9.53
C ILE A 45 16.53 9.40 -9.25
N GLY A 46 17.09 9.08 -8.10
CA GLY A 46 17.48 7.72 -7.72
C GLY A 46 17.17 7.39 -6.26
N ASN A 47 17.74 6.28 -5.81
CA ASN A 47 17.63 5.89 -4.42
C ASN A 47 18.48 6.82 -3.54
N PRO A 48 17.90 7.49 -2.54
CA PRO A 48 18.66 8.39 -1.64
C PRO A 48 19.85 7.73 -0.95
N PHE A 49 19.82 6.42 -0.72
CA PHE A 49 20.94 5.68 -0.13
C PHE A 49 22.17 5.62 -1.04
N ASP A 50 22.05 5.85 -2.33
CA ASP A 50 23.21 5.85 -3.23
C ASP A 50 24.12 7.06 -2.96
N ASN A 51 23.53 8.18 -2.52
CA ASN A 51 24.21 9.39 -2.12
C ASN A 51 24.05 9.67 -0.61
N PHE A 52 24.18 8.64 0.22
CA PHE A 52 23.89 8.67 1.66
C PHE A 52 24.52 9.87 2.39
N ALA A 53 25.78 10.19 2.11
CA ALA A 53 26.52 11.28 2.75
C ALA A 53 25.92 12.66 2.43
N GLN A 54 25.32 12.82 1.26
CA GLN A 54 24.74 14.10 0.78
C GLN A 54 23.23 14.18 1.04
N THR A 55 22.60 13.09 1.48
CA THR A 55 21.17 12.99 1.77
C THR A 55 20.94 12.73 3.25
N CYS A 56 20.94 11.49 3.67
CA CYS A 56 20.57 11.06 5.03
C CYS A 56 21.51 11.59 6.11
N ALA A 57 22.83 11.56 5.87
CA ALA A 57 23.84 11.94 6.86
C ALA A 57 23.88 13.45 7.19
N ASN A 58 23.17 14.29 6.42
CA ASN A 58 23.01 15.71 6.76
C ASN A 58 22.19 15.92 8.05
N CYS A 59 21.31 14.96 8.39
CA CYS A 59 20.41 15.07 9.54
C CYS A 59 20.50 13.84 10.46
N HIS A 60 20.82 12.66 9.94
CA HIS A 60 20.90 11.43 10.70
C HIS A 60 22.33 11.11 11.14
N THR A 61 22.48 10.73 12.41
CA THR A 61 23.77 10.31 12.99
C THR A 61 24.04 8.81 12.85
N GLN A 62 23.02 8.04 12.52
CA GLN A 62 23.14 6.60 12.25
C GLN A 62 23.87 6.38 10.93
N ASP A 63 24.59 5.27 10.82
CA ASP A 63 25.24 4.89 9.59
C ASP A 63 24.24 4.38 8.53
N LYS A 64 24.73 4.23 7.31
CA LYS A 64 23.93 3.76 6.17
C LYS A 64 23.27 2.41 6.43
N ALA A 65 24.01 1.47 7.03
CA ALA A 65 23.50 0.11 7.25
C ALA A 65 22.37 0.09 8.28
N ALA A 66 22.48 0.88 9.35
CA ALA A 66 21.43 1.00 10.36
C ALA A 66 20.15 1.59 9.78
N LEU A 67 20.23 2.67 8.96
CA LEU A 67 19.04 3.24 8.33
C LEU A 67 18.45 2.32 7.26
N GLN A 68 19.27 1.64 6.48
CA GLN A 68 18.79 0.64 5.51
C GLN A 68 18.02 -0.50 6.20
N LYS A 69 18.49 -0.95 7.37
CA LYS A 69 17.77 -1.95 8.17
C LYS A 69 16.40 -1.47 8.60
N VAL A 70 16.29 -0.25 9.13
CA VAL A 70 14.99 0.34 9.52
C VAL A 70 14.04 0.40 8.34
N VAL A 71 14.50 0.84 7.17
CA VAL A 71 13.68 0.92 5.95
C VAL A 71 13.26 -0.46 5.47
N ALA A 72 14.16 -1.45 5.55
CA ALA A 72 13.84 -2.84 5.18
C ALA A 72 12.77 -3.44 6.10
N GLU A 73 12.87 -3.23 7.42
CA GLU A 73 11.86 -3.68 8.39
C GLU A 73 10.48 -3.06 8.14
N ARG A 74 10.44 -1.75 7.86
CA ARG A 74 9.20 -1.05 7.49
C ARG A 74 8.59 -1.61 6.21
N LYS A 75 9.42 -1.83 5.19
CA LYS A 75 9.00 -2.43 3.92
C LYS A 75 8.42 -3.84 4.14
N GLN A 76 9.08 -4.64 4.98
CA GLN A 76 8.61 -5.99 5.30
C GLN A 76 7.25 -5.95 6.00
N SER A 77 7.08 -5.10 7.03
CA SER A 77 5.82 -4.97 7.77
C SER A 77 4.65 -4.56 6.87
N ILE A 78 4.89 -3.62 5.95
CA ILE A 78 3.88 -3.21 4.96
C ILE A 78 3.54 -4.36 4.01
N ASN A 79 4.56 -5.08 3.51
CA ASN A 79 4.36 -6.20 2.61
C ASN A 79 3.59 -7.36 3.27
N ASP A 80 3.89 -7.66 4.52
CA ASP A 80 3.20 -8.72 5.26
C ASP A 80 1.71 -8.41 5.45
N LEU A 81 1.38 -7.16 5.76
CA LEU A 81 0.00 -6.73 5.88
C LEU A 81 -0.70 -6.66 4.51
N LYS A 82 0.01 -6.18 3.49
CA LYS A 82 -0.46 -6.14 2.09
C LYS A 82 -0.95 -7.53 1.64
N ILE A 83 -0.12 -8.57 1.82
CA ILE A 83 -0.47 -9.94 1.41
C ILE A 83 -1.75 -10.42 2.11
N LYS A 84 -1.91 -10.10 3.40
CA LYS A 84 -3.13 -10.46 4.14
C LYS A 84 -4.37 -9.74 3.61
N VAL A 85 -4.24 -8.46 3.24
CA VAL A 85 -5.35 -7.70 2.63
C VAL A 85 -5.71 -8.24 1.26
N GLU A 86 -4.71 -8.61 0.45
CA GLU A 86 -4.90 -9.24 -0.86
C GLU A 86 -5.72 -10.52 -0.73
N ASP A 87 -5.34 -11.40 0.20
CA ASP A 87 -6.06 -12.64 0.48
C ASP A 87 -7.53 -12.38 0.83
N GLN A 88 -7.79 -11.46 1.76
CA GLN A 88 -9.17 -11.12 2.14
C GLN A 88 -9.98 -10.51 0.99
N LEU A 89 -9.36 -9.69 0.14
CA LEU A 89 -10.02 -9.12 -1.03
C LEU A 89 -10.33 -10.17 -2.09
N VAL A 90 -9.42 -11.11 -2.34
CA VAL A 90 -9.66 -12.24 -3.25
C VAL A 90 -10.87 -13.04 -2.79
N HIS A 91 -10.88 -13.47 -1.53
CA HIS A 91 -12.04 -14.19 -0.97
C HIS A 91 -13.33 -13.37 -1.10
N ALA A 92 -13.32 -12.09 -0.72
CA ALA A 92 -14.51 -11.23 -0.81
C ALA A 92 -15.07 -11.13 -2.25
N HIS A 93 -14.21 -11.08 -3.27
CA HIS A 93 -14.65 -11.04 -4.66
C HIS A 93 -15.29 -12.35 -5.12
N PHE A 94 -14.72 -13.51 -4.78
CA PHE A 94 -15.30 -14.81 -5.14
C PHE A 94 -16.58 -15.11 -4.35
N GLU A 95 -16.62 -14.77 -3.07
CA GLU A 95 -17.84 -14.88 -2.24
C GLU A 95 -18.95 -13.96 -2.77
N ALA A 96 -18.60 -12.72 -3.21
CA ALA A 96 -19.57 -11.81 -3.83
C ALA A 96 -20.11 -12.36 -5.16
N LYS A 97 -19.24 -12.96 -5.98
CA LYS A 97 -19.67 -13.64 -7.21
C LYS A 97 -20.65 -14.77 -6.89
N ALA A 98 -20.33 -15.64 -5.92
CA ALA A 98 -21.19 -16.73 -5.52
C ALA A 98 -22.57 -16.25 -5.01
N ALA A 99 -22.60 -15.14 -4.26
CA ALA A 99 -23.86 -14.53 -3.82
C ALA A 99 -24.71 -14.03 -4.99
N LEU A 100 -24.09 -13.39 -5.98
CA LEU A 100 -24.78 -12.93 -7.21
C LEU A 100 -25.32 -14.13 -8.02
N ASP A 101 -24.50 -15.17 -8.20
CA ASP A 101 -24.90 -16.40 -8.90
C ASP A 101 -26.08 -17.11 -8.19
N ALA A 102 -26.18 -16.99 -6.84
CA ALA A 102 -27.29 -17.49 -6.03
C ALA A 102 -28.51 -16.55 -6.00
N GLY A 103 -28.54 -15.51 -6.84
CA GLY A 103 -29.67 -14.61 -6.97
C GLY A 103 -29.74 -13.52 -5.89
N ALA A 104 -28.60 -13.08 -5.37
CA ALA A 104 -28.58 -11.90 -4.51
C ALA A 104 -29.01 -10.65 -5.30
N THR A 105 -29.87 -9.84 -4.70
CA THR A 105 -30.36 -8.60 -5.27
C THR A 105 -29.33 -7.48 -5.18
N GLU A 106 -29.49 -6.44 -5.99
CA GLU A 106 -28.66 -5.23 -5.93
C GLU A 106 -28.70 -4.58 -4.53
N ALA A 107 -29.88 -4.51 -3.92
CA ALA A 107 -30.05 -3.95 -2.57
C ALA A 107 -29.29 -4.75 -1.49
N GLU A 108 -29.27 -6.08 -1.58
CA GLU A 108 -28.51 -6.95 -0.68
C GLU A 108 -26.98 -6.76 -0.90
N MET A 109 -26.55 -6.61 -2.14
CA MET A 109 -25.14 -6.50 -2.51
C MET A 109 -24.54 -5.11 -2.29
N LYS A 110 -25.34 -4.04 -2.36
CA LYS A 110 -24.84 -2.65 -2.30
C LYS A 110 -23.92 -2.36 -1.10
N PRO A 111 -24.28 -2.64 0.16
CA PRO A 111 -23.41 -2.39 1.31
C PRO A 111 -22.16 -3.26 1.33
N ILE A 112 -22.20 -4.44 0.71
CA ILE A 112 -21.06 -5.35 0.57
C ILE A 112 -20.08 -4.81 -0.46
N GLN A 113 -20.59 -4.40 -1.61
CA GLN A 113 -19.80 -3.82 -2.69
C GLN A 113 -19.14 -2.50 -2.27
N ASP A 114 -19.81 -1.70 -1.44
CA ASP A 114 -19.22 -0.47 -0.90
C ASP A 114 -18.03 -0.79 0.02
N ASP A 115 -18.14 -1.80 0.89
CA ASP A 115 -17.02 -2.22 1.73
C ASP A 115 -15.86 -2.80 0.89
N ILE A 116 -16.14 -3.67 -0.09
CA ILE A 116 -15.12 -4.20 -1.02
C ILE A 116 -14.42 -3.05 -1.75
N ARG A 117 -15.17 -2.07 -2.26
CA ARG A 117 -14.62 -0.90 -2.95
C ARG A 117 -13.72 -0.08 -2.04
N HIS A 118 -14.15 0.16 -0.80
CA HIS A 118 -13.38 0.91 0.18
C HIS A 118 -12.10 0.18 0.61
N ALA A 119 -12.14 -1.15 0.71
CA ALA A 119 -10.98 -1.99 0.96
C ALA A 119 -10.00 -1.93 -0.22
N GLN A 120 -10.51 -2.21 -1.42
CA GLN A 120 -9.73 -2.23 -2.66
C GLN A 120 -9.02 -0.89 -2.92
N TRP A 121 -9.73 0.23 -2.74
CA TRP A 121 -9.15 1.56 -2.97
C TRP A 121 -7.98 1.87 -2.03
N ARG A 122 -8.09 1.49 -0.75
CA ARG A 122 -7.02 1.71 0.23
C ARG A 122 -5.81 0.82 -0.01
N TRP A 123 -6.06 -0.42 -0.36
CA TRP A 123 -5.00 -1.33 -0.80
C TRP A 123 -4.30 -0.78 -2.04
N ASP A 124 -5.04 -0.37 -3.06
CA ASP A 124 -4.53 0.15 -4.32
C ASP A 124 -3.67 1.42 -4.10
N LEU A 125 -4.11 2.34 -3.23
CA LEU A 125 -3.35 3.53 -2.86
C LEU A 125 -2.01 3.19 -2.18
N ALA A 126 -2.04 2.25 -1.24
CA ALA A 126 -0.83 1.81 -0.54
C ALA A 126 0.17 1.14 -1.48
N ILE A 127 -0.31 0.38 -2.48
CA ILE A 127 0.54 -0.33 -3.44
C ILE A 127 1.05 0.60 -4.53
N ALA A 128 0.24 1.57 -4.96
CA ALA A 128 0.64 2.56 -5.96
C ALA A 128 1.70 3.54 -5.45
N SER A 129 1.83 3.70 -4.13
CA SER A 129 2.91 4.49 -3.51
C SER A 129 4.17 3.64 -3.34
N HIS A 130 5.03 3.65 -4.33
CA HIS A 130 6.25 2.83 -4.34
C HIS A 130 7.21 3.19 -3.20
N GLY A 131 7.22 4.44 -2.75
CA GLY A 131 8.05 4.95 -1.66
C GLY A 131 7.40 4.91 -0.28
N ILE A 132 6.22 4.32 -0.10
CA ILE A 132 5.43 4.43 1.14
C ILE A 132 6.17 4.00 2.41
N HIS A 133 7.04 2.98 2.30
CA HIS A 133 7.87 2.47 3.39
C HIS A 133 8.94 3.48 3.87
N MET A 134 9.19 4.52 3.08
CA MET A 134 10.11 5.62 3.37
C MET A 134 9.36 6.94 3.59
N HIS A 135 8.38 7.23 2.72
CA HIS A 135 7.63 8.47 2.76
C HIS A 135 6.73 8.55 4.00
N ALA A 136 5.88 7.53 4.24
CA ALA A 136 4.96 7.48 5.38
C ALA A 136 4.59 6.04 5.77
N PRO A 137 5.49 5.27 6.38
CA PRO A 137 5.24 3.86 6.70
C PRO A 137 4.04 3.67 7.65
N GLU A 138 3.84 4.57 8.61
CA GLU A 138 2.72 4.52 9.55
C GLU A 138 1.38 4.72 8.82
N GLU A 139 1.33 5.65 7.87
CA GLU A 139 0.14 5.88 7.04
C GLU A 139 -0.14 4.68 6.12
N GLY A 140 0.90 4.07 5.57
CA GLY A 140 0.78 2.83 4.80
C GLY A 140 0.14 1.70 5.60
N LEU A 141 0.62 1.47 6.81
CA LEU A 141 0.05 0.47 7.73
C LEU A 141 -1.38 0.82 8.13
N ARG A 142 -1.67 2.10 8.41
CA ARG A 142 -3.03 2.56 8.73
C ARG A 142 -4.01 2.33 7.58
N MET A 143 -3.60 2.64 6.36
CA MET A 143 -4.43 2.40 5.16
C MET A 143 -4.71 0.92 4.94
N LEU A 144 -3.68 0.08 5.03
CA LEU A 144 -3.82 -1.37 4.87
C LEU A 144 -4.64 -1.99 6.01
N GLY A 145 -4.46 -1.52 7.26
CA GLY A 145 -5.29 -1.94 8.39
C GLY A 145 -6.77 -1.63 8.16
N THR A 146 -7.07 -0.40 7.71
CA THR A 146 -8.47 -0.04 7.36
C THR A 146 -8.99 -0.85 6.17
N ALA A 147 -8.15 -1.18 5.19
CA ALA A 147 -8.52 -2.05 4.09
C ALA A 147 -8.87 -3.47 4.59
N MET A 148 -8.09 -3.99 5.52
CA MET A 148 -8.33 -5.28 6.17
C MET A 148 -9.68 -5.31 6.89
N ASP A 149 -9.98 -4.29 7.71
CA ASP A 149 -11.26 -4.17 8.42
C ASP A 149 -12.43 -4.15 7.44
N LYS A 150 -12.35 -3.37 6.37
CA LYS A 150 -13.39 -3.28 5.36
C LYS A 150 -13.59 -4.58 4.57
N ALA A 151 -12.51 -5.28 4.25
CA ALA A 151 -12.61 -6.59 3.61
C ALA A 151 -13.24 -7.62 4.55
N ALA A 152 -12.92 -7.61 5.84
CA ALA A 152 -13.52 -8.49 6.85
C ALA A 152 -15.01 -8.16 7.06
N ASP A 153 -15.42 -6.89 7.09
CA ASP A 153 -16.82 -6.47 7.14
C ASP A 153 -17.61 -7.01 5.94
N ALA A 154 -17.06 -6.87 4.73
CA ALA A 154 -17.65 -7.38 3.49
C ALA A 154 -17.86 -8.90 3.57
N ARG A 155 -16.82 -9.66 3.95
CA ARG A 155 -16.87 -11.11 4.09
C ARG A 155 -17.87 -11.57 5.15
N THR A 156 -17.95 -10.87 6.28
CA THR A 156 -18.93 -11.14 7.32
C THR A 156 -20.37 -10.98 6.79
N LYS A 157 -20.63 -9.92 6.02
CA LYS A 157 -21.94 -9.71 5.37
C LYS A 157 -22.22 -10.78 4.31
N LEU A 158 -21.20 -11.14 3.50
CA LEU A 158 -21.29 -12.18 2.49
C LEU A 158 -21.60 -13.54 3.09
N ALA A 159 -20.93 -13.95 4.16
CA ALA A 159 -21.19 -15.21 4.83
C ALA A 159 -22.66 -15.31 5.30
N ARG A 160 -23.21 -14.22 5.87
CA ARG A 160 -24.62 -14.17 6.28
C ARG A 160 -25.58 -14.24 5.08
N LEU A 161 -25.27 -13.49 4.01
CA LEU A 161 -26.10 -13.47 2.80
C LEU A 161 -26.09 -14.84 2.10
N LEU A 162 -24.92 -15.46 1.93
CA LEU A 162 -24.76 -16.80 1.34
C LEU A 162 -25.55 -17.83 2.12
N ALA A 163 -25.51 -17.78 3.46
CA ALA A 163 -26.30 -18.67 4.31
C ALA A 163 -27.82 -18.54 4.05
N THR A 164 -28.33 -17.30 3.85
CA THR A 164 -29.76 -17.10 3.49
C THR A 164 -30.11 -17.64 2.12
N LYS A 165 -29.14 -17.78 1.23
CA LYS A 165 -29.28 -18.38 -0.12
C LYS A 165 -29.03 -19.90 -0.11
N GLY A 166 -28.83 -20.52 1.08
CA GLY A 166 -28.59 -21.95 1.22
C GLY A 166 -27.14 -22.39 0.95
N ILE A 167 -26.21 -21.47 0.83
CA ILE A 167 -24.78 -21.75 0.64
C ILE A 167 -24.09 -21.64 1.98
N THR A 168 -23.72 -22.80 2.57
CA THR A 168 -23.08 -22.90 3.90
C THR A 168 -21.68 -23.50 3.85
N HIS A 169 -21.23 -23.92 2.68
CA HIS A 169 -19.87 -24.39 2.45
C HIS A 169 -18.93 -23.26 2.04
N GLU A 170 -17.64 -23.47 2.20
CA GLU A 170 -16.60 -22.52 1.79
C GLU A 170 -16.57 -22.38 0.25
N ILE A 171 -16.49 -21.14 -0.22
CA ILE A 171 -16.35 -20.84 -1.64
C ILE A 171 -14.91 -21.14 -2.07
N GLN A 172 -14.76 -22.05 -3.03
CA GLN A 172 -13.47 -22.43 -3.56
C GLN A 172 -12.86 -21.29 -4.38
N ILE A 173 -11.63 -20.94 -4.06
CA ILE A 173 -10.85 -19.99 -4.82
C ILE A 173 -10.06 -20.75 -5.90
N PRO A 174 -10.18 -20.40 -7.18
CA PRO A 174 -9.36 -21.02 -8.23
C PRO A 174 -7.87 -20.65 -8.04
N ASP A 175 -6.99 -21.39 -8.65
CA ASP A 175 -5.57 -21.03 -8.68
C ASP A 175 -5.41 -19.70 -9.43
N ILE A 176 -4.94 -18.68 -8.71
CA ILE A 176 -4.70 -17.33 -9.21
C ILE A 176 -3.20 -17.01 -9.30
N SER A 177 -2.32 -18.01 -9.15
CA SER A 177 -0.87 -17.84 -9.17
C SER A 177 -0.33 -17.54 -10.58
N THR A 178 -1.10 -17.89 -11.61
CA THR A 178 -0.77 -17.61 -13.02
C THR A 178 -1.78 -16.66 -13.66
N LYS A 179 -1.34 -15.86 -14.62
CA LYS A 179 -2.18 -15.01 -15.48
C LYS A 179 -2.51 -15.76 -16.77
N GLU A 180 -3.21 -16.88 -16.70
CA GLU A 180 -3.80 -17.50 -17.88
C GLU A 180 -5.25 -17.03 -18.08
#